data_401c36bc2be34d238a4583f34c0b391c
#
_entry.id   401c36bc2be34d238a4583f34c0b391c
#
_cell.length_a   1.000
_cell.length_b   1.000
_cell.length_c   1.000
_cell.angle_alpha   90.00
_cell.angle_beta   90.00
_cell.angle_gamma   90.00
#
_symmetry.space_group_name_H-M   'P 1'
#
loop_
_entity.id
_entity.type
_entity.pdbx_description
1 polymer ?
#
loop_
_entity_poly.entity_id
_entity_poly.type
_entity_poly.pdbx_seq_one_letter_code
_entity_poly.pdbx_strand_id
1 'polypeptide(L)' 'MQTIFIMVKCELGKAYAVADEAVLSVAQVSEVHSISGQHDLLLKCYLPDGMDIGHFVTEKIQTIPGIKDTFTLIAFKAFS' A
#
# COMPACT_ATOMS: atom_id res chain seq x y z
N MET A 1 -4.35 12.40 11.49
CA MET A 1 -3.81 11.64 10.35
C MET A 1 -3.89 10.15 10.66
N GLN A 2 -4.39 9.38 9.71
CA GLN A 2 -4.49 7.93 9.86
C GLN A 2 -3.27 7.29 9.21
N THR A 3 -2.67 6.30 9.89
CA THR A 3 -1.56 5.52 9.34
C THR A 3 -2.04 4.12 9.04
N ILE A 4 -1.81 3.66 7.82
CA ILE A 4 -2.11 2.28 7.45
C ILE A 4 -0.88 1.66 6.79
N PHE A 5 -0.79 0.34 6.89
CA PHE A 5 0.20 -0.45 6.18
C PHE A 5 -0.54 -1.41 5.26
N ILE A 6 -0.05 -1.53 4.03
CA ILE A 6 -0.69 -2.41 3.05
C ILE A 6 0.36 -3.41 2.57
N MET A 7 0.09 -4.69 2.82
CA MET A 7 0.92 -5.76 2.28
C MET A 7 0.34 -6.11 0.92
N VAL A 8 1.19 -6.12 -0.10
CA VAL A 8 0.76 -6.27 -1.49
C VAL A 8 1.36 -7.52 -2.09
N LYS A 9 0.49 -8.35 -2.66
CA LYS A 9 0.89 -9.49 -3.47
C LYS A 9 0.84 -9.06 -4.92
N CYS A 10 1.94 -9.25 -5.64
CA CYS A 10 2.03 -8.86 -7.04
C CYS A 10 2.05 -10.09 -7.95
N GLU A 11 1.67 -9.89 -9.20
CA GLU A 11 1.87 -10.90 -10.21
C GLU A 11 3.37 -11.09 -10.43
N LEU A 12 3.75 -12.29 -10.86
CA LEU A 12 5.17 -12.63 -11.01
C LEU A 12 5.88 -11.63 -11.90
N GLY A 13 7.02 -11.16 -11.42
CA GLY A 13 7.86 -10.21 -12.15
C GLY A 13 7.37 -8.77 -12.14
N LYS A 14 6.29 -8.46 -11.42
CA LYS A 14 5.69 -7.13 -11.45
C LYS A 14 5.94 -6.29 -10.19
N ALA A 15 6.60 -6.86 -9.18
CA ALA A 15 6.72 -6.18 -7.88
C ALA A 15 7.36 -4.80 -7.99
N TYR A 16 8.47 -4.69 -8.72
CA TYR A 16 9.17 -3.40 -8.80
C TYR A 16 8.41 -2.38 -9.64
N ALA A 17 7.71 -2.82 -10.69
CA ALA A 17 6.86 -1.92 -11.47
C ALA A 17 5.70 -1.39 -10.63
N VAL A 18 5.09 -2.25 -9.81
CA VAL A 18 4.03 -1.85 -8.88
C VAL A 18 4.56 -0.86 -7.85
N ALA A 19 5.75 -1.12 -7.30
CA ALA A 19 6.36 -0.22 -6.32
C ALA A 19 6.61 1.16 -6.91
N ASP A 20 7.16 1.22 -8.12
CA ASP A 20 7.41 2.50 -8.79
C ASP A 20 6.10 3.26 -9.03
N GLU A 21 5.07 2.57 -9.50
CA GLU A 21 3.78 3.22 -9.75
C GLU A 21 3.15 3.74 -8.46
N ALA A 22 3.23 2.97 -7.37
CA ALA A 22 2.69 3.41 -6.09
C ALA A 22 3.36 4.69 -5.61
N VAL A 23 4.69 4.76 -5.72
CA VAL A 23 5.45 5.95 -5.30
C VAL A 23 5.10 7.15 -6.18
N LEU A 24 5.00 6.94 -7.49
CA LEU A 24 4.82 8.05 -8.43
C LEU A 24 3.39 8.57 -8.47
N SER A 25 2.40 7.69 -8.30
CA SER A 25 1.01 8.04 -8.61
C SER A 25 0.11 8.21 -7.39
N VAL A 26 0.52 7.71 -6.22
CA VAL A 26 -0.34 7.75 -5.04
C VAL A 26 0.29 8.63 -3.97
N ALA A 27 -0.26 9.84 -3.83
CA ALA A 27 0.31 10.85 -2.94
C ALA A 27 0.36 10.42 -1.48
N GLN A 28 -0.56 9.58 -1.05
CA GLN A 28 -0.66 9.12 0.34
C GLN A 28 0.40 8.09 0.72
N VAL A 29 1.07 7.49 -0.29
CA VAL A 29 2.10 6.49 -0.03
C VAL A 29 3.38 7.18 0.42
N SER A 30 3.83 6.87 1.63
CA SER A 30 5.04 7.44 2.21
C SER A 30 6.27 6.58 1.98
N GLU A 31 6.12 5.26 2.10
CA GLU A 31 7.23 4.32 1.96
C GLU A 31 6.74 3.07 1.24
N VAL A 32 7.60 2.51 0.42
CA VAL A 32 7.37 1.22 -0.22
C VAL A 32 8.61 0.36 -0.01
N HIS A 33 8.42 -0.80 0.60
CA HIS A 33 9.50 -1.74 0.85
C HIS A 33 9.24 -3.05 0.10
N SER A 34 10.27 -3.58 -0.52
CA SER A 34 10.26 -4.94 -1.04
C SER A 34 10.48 -5.89 0.14
N ILE A 35 9.63 -6.89 0.27
CA ILE A 35 9.68 -7.80 1.42
C ILE A 35 9.68 -9.25 0.95
N SER A 36 10.06 -10.14 1.86
CA SER A 36 9.98 -11.59 1.64
C SER A 36 8.74 -12.15 2.32
N GLY A 37 8.40 -13.38 1.98
CA GLY A 37 7.26 -14.09 2.56
C GLY A 37 6.10 -14.20 1.61
N GLN A 38 4.89 -14.16 2.14
CA GLN A 38 3.68 -14.35 1.34
C GLN A 38 3.32 -13.13 0.48
N HIS A 39 3.83 -11.97 0.84
CA HIS A 39 3.59 -10.73 0.10
C HIS A 39 4.90 -10.21 -0.46
N ASP A 40 4.80 -9.37 -1.48
CA ASP A 40 5.97 -8.87 -2.20
C ASP A 40 6.39 -7.48 -1.77
N LEU A 41 5.41 -6.64 -1.37
CA LEU A 41 5.66 -5.25 -0.99
C LEU A 41 4.95 -4.91 0.32
N LEU A 42 5.53 -3.95 1.03
CA LEU A 42 4.89 -3.33 2.20
C LEU A 42 4.83 -1.84 1.94
N LEU A 43 3.61 -1.29 1.92
CA LEU A 43 3.38 0.14 1.74
C LEU A 43 3.02 0.76 3.08
N LYS A 44 3.59 1.94 3.36
CA LYS A 44 3.17 2.76 4.48
C LYS A 44 2.47 3.99 3.94
N CYS A 45 1.23 4.21 4.35
CA CYS A 45 0.42 5.31 3.85
C CYS A 45 -0.08 6.19 4.98
N TYR A 46 -0.11 7.50 4.72
CA TYR A 46 -0.72 8.47 5.63
C TYR A 46 -1.96 9.04 4.96
N LEU A 47 -3.11 8.90 5.61
CA LEU A 47 -4.37 9.39 5.11
C LEU A 47 -4.91 10.50 6.02
N PRO A 48 -5.54 11.54 5.45
CA PRO A 48 -6.22 12.54 6.27
C PRO A 48 -7.29 11.90 7.14
N ASP A 49 -7.54 12.47 8.31
CA ASP A 49 -8.63 12.03 9.15
C ASP A 49 -9.95 12.16 8.38
N GLY A 50 -10.79 11.18 8.50
CA GLY A 50 -12.08 11.16 7.82
C GLY A 50 -12.04 10.56 6.41
N MET A 51 -10.86 10.33 5.84
CA MET A 51 -10.78 9.63 4.56
C MET A 51 -11.19 8.17 4.74
N ASP A 52 -12.02 7.68 3.83
CA ASP A 52 -12.47 6.29 3.85
C ASP A 52 -11.32 5.38 3.40
N ILE A 53 -10.83 4.56 4.33
CA ILE A 53 -9.68 3.68 4.08
C ILE A 53 -10.00 2.65 3.01
N GLY A 54 -11.19 2.03 3.09
CA GLY A 54 -11.59 1.03 2.11
C GLY A 54 -11.67 1.59 0.70
N HIS A 55 -12.22 2.79 0.57
CA HIS A 55 -12.31 3.48 -0.72
C HIS A 55 -10.92 3.79 -1.27
N PHE A 56 -10.03 4.30 -0.41
CA PHE A 56 -8.65 4.58 -0.79
C PHE A 56 -7.95 3.33 -1.33
N VAL A 57 -8.03 2.24 -0.58
CA VAL A 57 -7.38 0.99 -1.00
C VAL A 57 -7.94 0.49 -2.31
N THR A 58 -9.27 0.48 -2.45
CA THR A 58 -9.94 -0.03 -3.65
C THR A 58 -9.62 0.81 -4.87
N GLU A 59 -9.67 2.14 -4.74
CA GLU A 59 -9.57 3.03 -5.89
C GLU A 59 -8.15 3.46 -6.23
N LYS A 60 -7.28 3.55 -5.24
CA LYS A 60 -5.93 4.08 -5.46
C LYS A 60 -4.85 3.01 -5.46
N ILE A 61 -5.05 1.93 -4.73
CA ILE A 61 -4.04 0.88 -4.61
C ILE A 61 -4.39 -0.30 -5.50
N GLN A 62 -5.59 -0.87 -5.36
CA GLN A 62 -5.94 -2.09 -6.07
C GLN A 62 -6.10 -1.90 -7.58
N THR A 63 -6.15 -0.67 -8.03
CA THR A 63 -6.19 -0.35 -9.47
C THR A 63 -4.82 -0.29 -10.11
N ILE A 64 -3.73 -0.37 -9.34
CA ILE A 64 -2.37 -0.39 -9.90
C ILE A 64 -2.16 -1.70 -10.66
N PRO A 65 -1.76 -1.63 -11.94
CA PRO A 65 -1.54 -2.85 -12.73
C PRO A 65 -0.47 -3.73 -12.12
N GLY A 66 -0.73 -5.02 -12.06
CA GLY A 66 0.23 -5.99 -11.51
C GLY A 66 -0.05 -6.39 -10.07
N ILE A 67 -0.97 -5.73 -9.38
CA ILE A 67 -1.37 -6.14 -8.03
C ILE A 67 -2.34 -7.31 -8.14
N LYS A 68 -2.07 -8.33 -7.35
CA LYS A 68 -2.88 -9.53 -7.31
C LYS A 68 -3.77 -9.57 -6.07
N ASP A 69 -3.25 -9.11 -4.92
CA ASP A 69 -3.97 -9.15 -3.66
C ASP A 69 -3.38 -8.12 -2.70
N THR A 70 -4.19 -7.65 -1.76
CA THR A 70 -3.76 -6.69 -0.75
C THR A 70 -4.26 -7.12 0.62
N PHE A 71 -3.48 -6.77 1.65
CA PHE A 71 -3.85 -7.02 3.04
C PHE A 71 -3.55 -5.74 3.82
N THR A 72 -4.60 -5.06 4.28
CA THR A 72 -4.48 -3.75 4.92
C THR A 72 -4.44 -3.89 6.43
N LEU A 73 -3.47 -3.24 7.05
CA LEU A 73 -3.34 -3.15 8.50
C LEU A 73 -3.57 -1.69 8.90
N ILE A 74 -4.51 -1.47 9.81
CA ILE A 74 -4.77 -0.14 10.33
C ILE A 74 -3.96 0.02 11.62
N ALA A 75 -3.07 1.01 11.66
CA ALA A 75 -2.28 1.29 12.85
C ALA A 75 -3.08 2.16 13.80
N PHE A 76 -3.14 1.75 15.07
CA PHE A 76 -3.86 2.54 16.08
C PHE A 76 -2.97 3.61 16.69
N LYS A 77 -1.72 3.28 16.98
CA LYS A 77 -0.83 4.20 17.69
C LYS A 77 0.62 3.85 17.44
N ALA A 78 1.42 4.85 17.15
CA ALA A 78 2.86 4.69 17.07
C ALA A 78 3.46 4.94 18.47
N PHE A 79 4.33 4.05 18.92
CA PHE A 79 4.99 4.18 20.21
C PHE A 79 6.40 4.75 20.10
N SER A 80 6.91 4.88 18.90
CA SER A 80 8.21 5.52 18.69
C SER A 80 8.29 6.10 17.28
#